data_e621d81d8daf11c954de3af5260ef1cb
#
_entry.id   e621d81d8daf11c954de3af5260ef1cb
#
_cell.length_a   1.000
_cell.length_b   1.000
_cell.length_c   1.000
_cell.angle_alpha   90.00
_cell.angle_beta   90.00
_cell.angle_gamma   90.00
#
_symmetry.space_group_name_H-M   'P 1'
#
loop_
_entity.id
_entity.type
_entity.pdbx_description
1 polymer ?
#
loop_
_entity_poly.entity_id
_entity_poly.type
_entity_poly.pdbx_seq_one_letter_code
_entity_poly.pdbx_strand_id
1 'polypeptide(L)'
;MSAVAFRTARAADELLIDAEADSTPAPRPTPADSLGRRILLGASVVLIAFNLRPVFASLSVVLPEIIAATGLSATAASLLTTLPIVCLGVFAPLAPGLGRRFGTERTLLACMVLILVGTLLRGTGSIPLLFVASAIAGSGIAVSNVLLSGLVKRDFARQAALMMGLYTMAVCGGAASAAGLTVPLEHALGGGWTYALAMWAVPALLVTLIWAPQALPLKPVASESGFTVRGLWRDRLAWQVTFFMGLQSALAYTVMGWLAPILRERGLGGETAGYVVSLAVMTQVVTCLIVPAVAVRLRNQRGLAVVLAIVTVAAMLAMLFAPLGGVWLWAVLLGIAQGGTFALALTFMVLRSPDSHVAAHLSGMAQGVGYVVAACGPLVAGLLHGWTGSFRASSWLFIGLGIALVMAGLGAGRSMHVGAVTVPRH
;
A
#
# COMPACT_ATOMS: atom_id res chain seq x y z
N MET A 1 4.39 -6.47 40.92
CA MET A 1 3.89 -6.37 39.53
C MET A 1 4.83 -5.61 38.58
N SER A 2 5.94 -5.05 39.04
CA SER A 2 6.86 -4.21 38.23
C SER A 2 7.94 -5.00 37.45
N ALA A 3 8.41 -6.14 37.93
CA ALA A 3 9.55 -6.85 37.33
C ALA A 3 9.21 -7.66 36.04
N VAL A 4 7.95 -8.09 35.88
CA VAL A 4 7.53 -8.85 34.70
C VAL A 4 7.31 -7.93 33.48
N ALA A 5 6.78 -6.72 33.70
CA ALA A 5 6.59 -5.74 32.61
C ALA A 5 7.92 -5.19 32.07
N PHE A 6 8.96 -5.11 32.94
CA PHE A 6 10.31 -4.67 32.54
C PHE A 6 11.06 -5.76 31.75
N ARG A 7 10.81 -7.04 32.06
CA ARG A 7 11.39 -8.18 31.30
C ARG A 7 10.78 -8.33 29.92
N THR A 8 9.48 -8.07 29.75
CA THR A 8 8.83 -8.18 28.43
C THR A 8 9.15 -7.01 27.51
N ALA A 9 9.32 -5.79 28.05
CA ALA A 9 9.80 -4.66 27.26
C ALA A 9 11.26 -4.85 26.82
N ARG A 10 12.11 -5.37 27.71
CA ARG A 10 13.50 -5.69 27.40
C ARG A 10 13.64 -6.84 26.40
N ALA A 11 12.76 -7.86 26.46
CA ALA A 11 12.73 -8.95 25.49
C ALA A 11 12.20 -8.48 24.10
N ALA A 12 11.32 -7.51 24.06
CA ALA A 12 10.89 -6.91 22.80
C ALA A 12 11.97 -6.00 22.17
N ASP A 13 12.69 -5.24 23.01
CA ASP A 13 13.87 -4.47 22.58
C ASP A 13 15.03 -5.40 22.17
N GLU A 14 15.26 -6.48 22.89
CA GLU A 14 16.26 -7.50 22.54
C GLU A 14 15.85 -8.24 21.25
N LEU A 15 14.58 -8.56 21.02
CA LEU A 15 14.09 -9.15 19.76
C LEU A 15 14.19 -8.16 18.57
N LEU A 16 14.02 -6.88 18.81
CA LEU A 16 14.27 -5.84 17.79
C LEU A 16 15.78 -5.67 17.55
N ILE A 17 16.59 -5.75 18.59
CA ILE A 17 18.04 -5.67 18.53
C ILE A 17 18.64 -6.95 17.94
N ASP A 18 18.11 -8.14 18.28
CA ASP A 18 18.55 -9.41 17.69
C ASP A 18 18.09 -9.58 16.24
N ALA A 19 16.94 -9.03 15.85
CA ALA A 19 16.55 -8.93 14.45
C ALA A 19 17.47 -7.97 13.65
N GLU A 20 18.13 -7.02 14.34
CA GLU A 20 19.20 -6.19 13.79
C GLU A 20 20.59 -6.86 13.86
N ALA A 21 20.82 -7.73 14.83
CA ALA A 21 22.14 -8.36 15.07
C ALA A 21 22.42 -9.60 14.21
N ASP A 22 21.38 -10.32 13.76
CA ASP A 22 21.51 -11.45 12.82
C ASP A 22 21.62 -11.04 11.36
N SER A 23 21.66 -9.73 11.09
CA SER A 23 22.15 -9.21 9.82
C SER A 23 23.65 -9.46 9.76
N THR A 24 24.11 -10.26 8.81
CA THR A 24 25.52 -10.32 8.36
C THR A 24 26.17 -8.97 8.53
N PRO A 25 27.38 -8.85 9.16
CA PRO A 25 27.97 -7.56 9.44
C PRO A 25 27.92 -6.71 8.19
N ALA A 26 27.18 -5.61 8.26
CA ALA A 26 27.03 -4.70 7.14
C ALA A 26 28.40 -4.45 6.54
N PRO A 27 28.62 -4.58 5.23
CA PRO A 27 29.91 -4.32 4.63
C PRO A 27 30.38 -2.96 5.17
N ARG A 28 31.56 -2.94 5.79
CA ARG A 28 32.13 -1.72 6.36
C ARG A 28 32.00 -0.65 5.29
N PRO A 29 31.42 0.52 5.56
CA PRO A 29 31.30 1.58 4.58
C PRO A 29 32.69 1.86 4.04
N THR A 30 32.88 1.62 2.76
CA THR A 30 34.10 2.02 2.06
C THR A 30 34.19 3.54 2.20
N PRO A 31 35.38 4.12 2.43
CA PRO A 31 35.58 5.56 2.68
C PRO A 31 35.05 6.49 1.57
N ALA A 32 34.56 5.95 0.48
CA ALA A 32 34.08 6.66 -0.71
C ALA A 32 32.56 6.92 -0.75
N ASP A 33 31.77 6.48 0.22
CA ASP A 33 30.33 6.83 0.24
C ASP A 33 30.16 8.25 0.81
N SER A 34 30.28 9.23 -0.07
CA SER A 34 30.05 10.64 0.29
C SER A 34 28.63 10.80 0.87
N LEU A 35 28.49 11.63 1.93
CA LEU A 35 27.19 11.99 2.52
C LEU A 35 26.17 12.35 1.44
N GLY A 36 26.61 13.06 0.38
CA GLY A 36 25.77 13.43 -0.75
C GLY A 36 25.17 12.23 -1.49
N ARG A 37 25.92 11.14 -1.69
CA ARG A 37 25.40 9.93 -2.34
C ARG A 37 24.33 9.23 -1.49
N ARG A 38 24.52 9.20 -0.18
CA ARG A 38 23.50 8.61 0.74
C ARG A 38 22.25 9.46 0.79
N ILE A 39 22.36 10.80 0.78
CA ILE A 39 21.22 11.71 0.71
C ILE A 39 20.49 11.53 -0.62
N LEU A 40 21.22 11.47 -1.74
CA LEU A 40 20.63 11.25 -3.07
C LEU A 40 19.88 9.91 -3.15
N LEU A 41 20.46 8.84 -2.61
CA LEU A 41 19.81 7.53 -2.56
C LEU A 41 18.52 7.57 -1.72
N GLY A 42 18.57 8.18 -0.53
CA GLY A 42 17.40 8.32 0.33
C GLY A 42 16.29 9.17 -0.29
N ALA A 43 16.65 10.30 -0.90
CA ALA A 43 15.71 11.15 -1.63
C ALA A 43 15.09 10.39 -2.81
N SER A 44 15.88 9.63 -3.57
CA SER A 44 15.40 8.82 -4.68
C SER A 44 14.40 7.75 -4.22
N VAL A 45 14.67 7.05 -3.11
CA VAL A 45 13.72 6.08 -2.52
C VAL A 45 12.38 6.75 -2.19
N VAL A 46 12.42 7.94 -1.56
CA VAL A 46 11.21 8.71 -1.22
C VAL A 46 10.46 9.14 -2.48
N LEU A 47 11.17 9.63 -3.48
CA LEU A 47 10.57 10.06 -4.75
C LEU A 47 9.98 8.89 -5.57
N ILE A 48 10.63 7.73 -5.58
CA ILE A 48 10.06 6.51 -6.19
C ILE A 48 8.79 6.12 -5.42
N ALA A 49 8.83 6.11 -4.09
CA ALA A 49 7.68 5.78 -3.25
C ALA A 49 6.48 6.70 -3.52
N PHE A 50 6.70 7.99 -3.73
CA PHE A 50 5.65 8.95 -4.13
C PHE A 50 4.93 8.52 -5.41
N ASN A 51 5.66 7.98 -6.40
CA ASN A 51 5.10 7.59 -7.69
C ASN A 51 4.31 6.27 -7.67
N LEU A 52 4.29 5.52 -6.56
CA LEU A 52 3.59 4.23 -6.49
C LEU A 52 2.08 4.35 -6.35
N ARG A 53 1.52 5.51 -6.03
CA ARG A 53 0.09 5.67 -5.74
C ARG A 53 -0.70 6.59 -6.67
N PRO A 54 -0.12 7.54 -7.39
CA PRO A 54 -0.87 8.43 -8.28
C PRO A 54 -1.72 7.69 -9.31
N VAL A 55 -1.24 6.56 -9.82
CA VAL A 55 -1.94 5.71 -10.80
C VAL A 55 -3.32 5.26 -10.32
N PHE A 56 -3.46 4.97 -9.02
CA PHE A 56 -4.75 4.56 -8.43
C PHE A 56 -5.64 5.77 -8.16
N ALA A 57 -5.13 6.78 -7.47
CA ALA A 57 -5.91 7.88 -6.97
C ALA A 57 -6.35 8.86 -8.09
N SER A 58 -5.50 9.11 -9.09
CA SER A 58 -5.85 9.98 -10.22
C SER A 58 -7.01 9.42 -11.04
N LEU A 59 -7.04 8.09 -11.27
CA LEU A 59 -8.11 7.46 -12.02
C LEU A 59 -9.48 7.62 -11.33
N SER A 60 -9.51 7.43 -10.02
CA SER A 60 -10.73 7.46 -9.21
C SER A 60 -11.48 8.80 -9.31
N VAL A 61 -10.74 9.91 -9.26
CA VAL A 61 -11.37 11.24 -9.20
C VAL A 61 -11.90 11.73 -10.56
N VAL A 62 -11.34 11.22 -11.67
CA VAL A 62 -11.81 11.52 -13.04
C VAL A 62 -12.60 10.36 -13.66
N LEU A 63 -12.90 9.32 -12.90
CA LEU A 63 -13.64 8.16 -13.40
C LEU A 63 -15.04 8.52 -13.93
N PRO A 64 -15.83 9.41 -13.30
CA PRO A 64 -17.10 9.85 -13.85
C PRO A 64 -16.96 10.55 -15.21
N GLU A 65 -15.93 11.35 -15.43
CA GLU A 65 -15.63 12.01 -16.73
C GLU A 65 -15.28 10.97 -17.79
N ILE A 66 -14.48 9.94 -17.42
CA ILE A 66 -14.15 8.85 -18.34
C ILE A 66 -15.42 8.10 -18.74
N ILE A 67 -16.28 7.77 -17.79
CA ILE A 67 -17.56 7.07 -18.06
C ILE A 67 -18.45 7.93 -18.98
N ALA A 68 -18.58 9.23 -18.67
CA ALA A 68 -19.39 10.14 -19.47
C ALA A 68 -18.85 10.33 -20.91
N ALA A 69 -17.53 10.41 -21.07
CA ALA A 69 -16.89 10.64 -22.36
C ALA A 69 -16.82 9.39 -23.24
N THR A 70 -16.73 8.18 -22.64
CA THR A 70 -16.43 6.95 -23.36
C THR A 70 -17.58 5.94 -23.37
N GLY A 71 -18.63 6.16 -22.58
CA GLY A 71 -19.72 5.20 -22.39
C GLY A 71 -19.28 3.90 -21.67
N LEU A 72 -18.16 3.95 -20.91
CA LEU A 72 -17.63 2.79 -20.21
C LEU A 72 -18.68 2.22 -19.26
N SER A 73 -18.94 0.91 -19.33
CA SER A 73 -19.89 0.27 -18.43
C SER A 73 -19.35 0.25 -16.98
N ALA A 74 -20.26 0.19 -16.00
CA ALA A 74 -19.89 0.08 -14.58
C ALA A 74 -19.00 -1.14 -14.30
N THR A 75 -19.24 -2.27 -14.97
CA THR A 75 -18.41 -3.46 -14.89
C THR A 75 -17.00 -3.21 -15.41
N ALA A 76 -16.86 -2.55 -16.56
CA ALA A 76 -15.56 -2.22 -17.13
C ALA A 76 -14.82 -1.18 -16.27
N ALA A 77 -15.50 -0.20 -15.68
CA ALA A 77 -14.94 0.76 -14.71
C ALA A 77 -14.42 0.02 -13.45
N SER A 78 -15.18 -0.97 -12.97
CA SER A 78 -14.77 -1.82 -11.83
C SER A 78 -13.51 -2.62 -12.13
N LEU A 79 -13.45 -3.23 -13.31
CA LEU A 79 -12.26 -3.96 -13.75
C LEU A 79 -11.06 -3.01 -13.90
N LEU A 80 -11.26 -1.83 -14.46
CA LEU A 80 -10.20 -0.83 -14.65
C LEU A 80 -9.59 -0.37 -13.32
N THR A 81 -10.42 -0.11 -12.30
CA THR A 81 -9.97 0.29 -10.97
C THR A 81 -9.33 -0.85 -10.20
N THR A 82 -9.75 -2.08 -10.45
CA THR A 82 -9.27 -3.29 -9.77
C THR A 82 -7.98 -3.85 -10.37
N LEU A 83 -7.79 -3.70 -11.68
CA LEU A 83 -6.68 -4.31 -12.42
C LEU A 83 -5.29 -4.01 -11.85
N PRO A 84 -4.93 -2.77 -11.47
CA PRO A 84 -3.64 -2.51 -10.85
C PRO A 84 -3.47 -3.22 -9.50
N ILE A 85 -4.56 -3.45 -8.75
CA ILE A 85 -4.53 -4.15 -7.46
C ILE A 85 -4.29 -5.65 -7.66
N VAL A 86 -4.92 -6.24 -8.67
CA VAL A 86 -4.62 -7.63 -9.08
C VAL A 86 -3.14 -7.75 -9.44
N CYS A 87 -2.59 -6.78 -10.17
CA CYS A 87 -1.16 -6.75 -10.47
C CYS A 87 -0.30 -6.74 -9.20
N LEU A 88 -0.70 -6.05 -8.12
CA LEU A 88 0.03 -6.11 -6.85
C LEU A 88 0.11 -7.54 -6.30
N GLY A 89 -0.97 -8.31 -6.35
CA GLY A 89 -0.97 -9.70 -5.88
C GLY A 89 -0.14 -10.63 -6.77
N VAL A 90 -0.25 -10.48 -8.09
CA VAL A 90 0.37 -11.37 -9.08
C VAL A 90 1.87 -11.12 -9.26
N PHE A 91 2.30 -9.86 -9.34
CA PHE A 91 3.68 -9.51 -9.67
C PHE A 91 4.58 -9.27 -8.44
N ALA A 92 4.03 -8.96 -7.25
CA ALA A 92 4.84 -8.80 -6.04
C ALA A 92 5.69 -10.03 -5.69
N PRO A 93 5.21 -11.28 -5.80
CA PRO A 93 6.02 -12.47 -5.55
C PRO A 93 7.22 -12.64 -6.49
N LEU A 94 7.20 -12.02 -7.67
CA LEU A 94 8.29 -12.08 -8.64
C LEU A 94 9.45 -11.12 -8.29
N ALA A 95 9.18 -10.11 -7.47
CA ALA A 95 10.15 -9.05 -7.16
C ALA A 95 11.49 -9.56 -6.62
N PRO A 96 11.56 -10.49 -5.64
CA PRO A 96 12.83 -11.01 -5.15
C PRO A 96 13.63 -11.75 -6.23
N GLY A 97 12.94 -12.50 -7.11
CA GLY A 97 13.55 -13.21 -8.24
C GLY A 97 14.15 -12.25 -9.26
N LEU A 98 13.42 -11.21 -9.63
CA LEU A 98 13.89 -10.17 -10.56
C LEU A 98 15.06 -9.37 -9.95
N GLY A 99 14.96 -8.99 -8.67
CA GLY A 99 16.02 -8.29 -7.95
C GLY A 99 17.32 -9.10 -7.88
N ARG A 100 17.22 -10.42 -7.67
CA ARG A 100 18.40 -11.32 -7.70
C ARG A 100 18.99 -11.47 -9.10
N ARG A 101 18.15 -11.58 -10.14
CA ARG A 101 18.61 -11.84 -11.52
C ARG A 101 19.24 -10.61 -12.18
N PHE A 102 18.62 -9.44 -12.01
CA PHE A 102 18.99 -8.22 -12.72
C PHE A 102 19.61 -7.14 -11.82
N GLY A 103 19.59 -7.35 -10.50
CA GLY A 103 19.94 -6.35 -9.50
C GLY A 103 18.73 -5.48 -9.10
N THR A 104 18.66 -5.14 -7.81
CA THR A 104 17.54 -4.37 -7.23
C THR A 104 17.38 -3.01 -7.91
N GLU A 105 18.47 -2.29 -8.08
CA GLU A 105 18.49 -0.93 -8.62
C GLU A 105 18.04 -0.88 -10.10
N ARG A 106 18.48 -1.82 -10.92
CA ARG A 106 18.08 -1.93 -12.33
C ARG A 106 16.63 -2.37 -12.48
N THR A 107 16.21 -3.29 -11.64
CA THR A 107 14.79 -3.73 -11.61
C THR A 107 13.89 -2.57 -11.24
N LEU A 108 14.26 -1.76 -10.25
CA LEU A 108 13.52 -0.53 -9.89
C LEU A 108 13.50 0.48 -11.04
N LEU A 109 14.61 0.66 -11.77
CA LEU A 109 14.63 1.53 -12.96
C LEU A 109 13.64 1.03 -14.03
N ALA A 110 13.68 -0.26 -14.34
CA ALA A 110 12.75 -0.86 -15.29
C ALA A 110 11.28 -0.68 -14.83
N CYS A 111 11.01 -0.86 -13.54
CA CYS A 111 9.68 -0.62 -12.97
C CYS A 111 9.25 0.85 -13.08
N MET A 112 10.16 1.81 -12.84
CA MET A 112 9.85 3.24 -13.03
C MET A 112 9.56 3.57 -14.49
N VAL A 113 10.27 2.97 -15.43
CA VAL A 113 9.95 3.09 -16.87
C VAL A 113 8.58 2.49 -17.19
N LEU A 114 8.23 1.34 -16.61
CA LEU A 114 6.88 0.76 -16.78
C LEU A 114 5.79 1.68 -16.21
N ILE A 115 6.00 2.28 -15.03
CA ILE A 115 5.06 3.25 -14.45
C ILE A 115 4.94 4.47 -15.33
N LEU A 116 6.05 5.02 -15.83
CA LEU A 116 6.07 6.17 -16.74
C LEU A 116 5.30 5.87 -18.04
N VAL A 117 5.65 4.78 -18.72
CA VAL A 117 5.00 4.38 -19.98
C VAL A 117 3.52 4.10 -19.77
N GLY A 118 3.17 3.34 -18.71
CA GLY A 118 1.78 3.08 -18.38
C GLY A 118 1.00 4.37 -18.10
N THR A 119 1.60 5.33 -17.37
CA THR A 119 0.94 6.62 -17.09
C THR A 119 0.77 7.46 -18.36
N LEU A 120 1.75 7.51 -19.25
CA LEU A 120 1.64 8.21 -20.54
C LEU A 120 0.57 7.59 -21.44
N LEU A 121 0.51 6.26 -21.54
CA LEU A 121 -0.49 5.57 -22.36
C LEU A 121 -1.93 5.85 -21.91
N ARG A 122 -2.16 6.17 -20.62
CA ARG A 122 -3.48 6.56 -20.11
C ARG A 122 -3.97 7.89 -20.72
N GLY A 123 -3.06 8.76 -21.18
CA GLY A 123 -3.37 10.01 -21.85
C GLY A 123 -3.84 9.88 -23.30
N THR A 124 -3.82 8.67 -23.90
CA THR A 124 -4.21 8.46 -25.30
C THR A 124 -5.72 8.51 -25.56
N GLY A 125 -6.54 8.41 -24.52
CA GLY A 125 -8.00 8.40 -24.65
C GLY A 125 -8.61 7.07 -25.12
N SER A 126 -7.80 6.07 -25.46
CA SER A 126 -8.25 4.76 -25.93
C SER A 126 -8.59 3.84 -24.74
N ILE A 127 -9.82 3.30 -24.71
CA ILE A 127 -10.24 2.37 -23.63
C ILE A 127 -9.36 1.14 -23.57
N PRO A 128 -9.06 0.39 -24.64
CA PRO A 128 -8.17 -0.78 -24.57
C PRO A 128 -6.78 -0.40 -24.04
N LEU A 129 -6.21 0.72 -24.47
CA LEU A 129 -4.92 1.21 -23.98
C LEU A 129 -4.97 1.62 -22.51
N LEU A 130 -6.11 2.12 -22.02
CA LEU A 130 -6.28 2.46 -20.60
C LEU A 130 -6.16 1.23 -19.69
N PHE A 131 -6.71 0.07 -20.12
CA PHE A 131 -6.54 -1.20 -19.41
C PHE A 131 -5.10 -1.71 -19.47
N VAL A 132 -4.51 -1.76 -20.66
CA VAL A 132 -3.12 -2.18 -20.85
C VAL A 132 -2.16 -1.30 -20.05
N ALA A 133 -2.36 0.00 -20.11
CA ALA A 133 -1.60 1.00 -19.36
C ALA A 133 -1.67 0.79 -17.84
N SER A 134 -2.90 0.50 -17.35
CA SER A 134 -3.14 0.23 -15.93
C SER A 134 -2.46 -1.07 -15.47
N ALA A 135 -2.42 -2.11 -16.31
CA ALA A 135 -1.72 -3.35 -16.04
C ALA A 135 -0.19 -3.14 -16.05
N ILE A 136 0.34 -2.41 -17.03
CA ILE A 136 1.78 -2.10 -17.12
C ILE A 136 2.23 -1.30 -15.89
N ALA A 137 1.56 -0.21 -15.57
CA ALA A 137 1.89 0.59 -14.39
C ALA A 137 1.72 -0.21 -13.09
N GLY A 138 0.64 -0.98 -12.96
CA GLY A 138 0.36 -1.83 -11.80
C GLY A 138 1.44 -2.89 -11.56
N SER A 139 1.96 -3.51 -12.62
CA SER A 139 3.06 -4.48 -12.51
C SER A 139 4.37 -3.83 -12.04
N GLY A 140 4.71 -2.65 -12.56
CA GLY A 140 5.86 -1.87 -12.10
C GLY A 140 5.72 -1.46 -10.62
N ILE A 141 4.53 -1.01 -10.20
CA ILE A 141 4.24 -0.66 -8.81
C ILE A 141 4.37 -1.87 -7.90
N ALA A 142 3.86 -3.04 -8.31
CA ALA A 142 3.90 -4.27 -7.53
C ALA A 142 5.34 -4.68 -7.15
N VAL A 143 6.21 -4.72 -8.15
CA VAL A 143 7.62 -5.08 -7.96
C VAL A 143 8.35 -4.01 -7.15
N SER A 144 8.11 -2.72 -7.45
CA SER A 144 8.75 -1.61 -6.74
C SER A 144 8.41 -1.58 -5.25
N ASN A 145 7.15 -1.83 -4.85
CA ASN A 145 6.75 -1.88 -3.45
C ASN A 145 7.59 -2.86 -2.62
N VAL A 146 7.87 -4.05 -3.18
CA VAL A 146 8.65 -5.08 -2.50
C VAL A 146 10.12 -4.71 -2.47
N LEU A 147 10.69 -4.31 -3.61
CA LEU A 147 12.12 -4.02 -3.71
C LEU A 147 12.54 -2.78 -2.91
N LEU A 148 11.70 -1.74 -2.87
CA LEU A 148 12.01 -0.53 -2.09
C LEU A 148 12.09 -0.80 -0.60
N SER A 149 11.17 -1.60 -0.05
CA SER A 149 11.22 -1.96 1.37
C SER A 149 12.47 -2.76 1.71
N GLY A 150 12.91 -3.65 0.81
CA GLY A 150 14.17 -4.38 0.93
C GLY A 150 15.40 -3.47 0.85
N LEU A 151 15.39 -2.51 -0.10
CA LEU A 151 16.47 -1.55 -0.29
C LEU A 151 16.64 -0.62 0.93
N VAL A 152 15.54 -0.17 1.52
CA VAL A 152 15.57 0.63 2.76
C VAL A 152 16.24 -0.16 3.90
N LYS A 153 15.87 -1.42 4.10
CA LYS A 153 16.48 -2.26 5.14
C LYS A 153 17.96 -2.52 4.88
N ARG A 154 18.37 -2.72 3.62
CA ARG A 154 19.76 -2.98 3.23
C ARG A 154 20.66 -1.76 3.39
N ASP A 155 20.24 -0.61 2.84
CA ASP A 155 21.13 0.56 2.69
C ASP A 155 20.99 1.57 3.85
N PHE A 156 19.86 1.52 4.58
CA PHE A 156 19.56 2.43 5.69
C PHE A 156 19.28 1.70 7.00
N ALA A 157 19.92 0.56 7.27
CA ALA A 157 19.67 -0.26 8.47
C ALA A 157 19.63 0.56 9.78
N ARG A 158 20.60 1.46 9.98
CA ARG A 158 20.66 2.33 11.18
C ARG A 158 19.56 3.38 11.26
N GLN A 159 18.89 3.68 10.18
CA GLN A 159 17.84 4.70 10.05
C GLN A 159 16.58 4.12 9.41
N ALA A 160 16.42 2.79 9.46
CA ALA A 160 15.35 2.08 8.79
C ALA A 160 13.96 2.60 9.19
N ALA A 161 13.73 2.86 10.47
CA ALA A 161 12.47 3.41 10.97
C ALA A 161 12.15 4.79 10.38
N LEU A 162 13.14 5.71 10.33
CA LEU A 162 12.98 7.02 9.72
C LEU A 162 12.70 6.91 8.22
N MET A 163 13.46 6.09 7.51
CA MET A 163 13.30 5.90 6.07
C MET A 163 11.96 5.23 5.71
N MET A 164 11.50 4.27 6.52
CA MET A 164 10.17 3.67 6.35
C MET A 164 9.05 4.67 6.64
N GLY A 165 9.24 5.55 7.62
CA GLY A 165 8.32 6.67 7.86
C GLY A 165 8.23 7.63 6.67
N LEU A 166 9.38 8.05 6.13
CA LEU A 166 9.46 8.90 4.93
C LEU A 166 8.88 8.20 3.69
N TYR A 167 9.15 6.90 3.52
CA TYR A 167 8.54 6.05 2.48
C TYR A 167 7.01 6.09 2.58
N THR A 168 6.46 5.80 3.76
CA THR A 168 5.01 5.79 3.98
C THR A 168 4.39 7.16 3.73
N MET A 169 5.03 8.21 4.23
CA MET A 169 4.61 9.59 3.99
C MET A 169 4.60 9.92 2.48
N ALA A 170 5.62 9.51 1.73
CA ALA A 170 5.71 9.73 0.30
C ALA A 170 4.63 8.95 -0.47
N VAL A 171 4.39 7.69 -0.12
CA VAL A 171 3.31 6.87 -0.71
C VAL A 171 1.95 7.53 -0.49
N CYS A 172 1.64 7.97 0.73
CA CYS A 172 0.40 8.69 1.05
C CYS A 172 0.36 10.05 0.37
N GLY A 173 1.49 10.78 0.35
CA GLY A 173 1.62 12.07 -0.31
C GLY A 173 1.32 11.99 -1.82
N GLY A 174 1.84 10.96 -2.49
CA GLY A 174 1.55 10.69 -3.89
C GLY A 174 0.07 10.41 -4.16
N ALA A 175 -0.56 9.59 -3.32
CA ALA A 175 -2.00 9.33 -3.42
C ALA A 175 -2.85 10.57 -3.16
N ALA A 176 -2.53 11.32 -2.09
CA ALA A 176 -3.27 12.52 -1.71
C ALA A 176 -3.12 13.63 -2.76
N SER A 177 -1.89 13.84 -3.26
CA SER A 177 -1.64 14.81 -4.34
C SER A 177 -2.44 14.44 -5.58
N ALA A 178 -2.46 13.16 -5.98
CA ALA A 178 -3.23 12.71 -7.12
C ALA A 178 -4.74 12.88 -6.92
N ALA A 179 -5.26 12.54 -5.74
CA ALA A 179 -6.67 12.74 -5.45
C ALA A 179 -7.08 14.22 -5.44
N GLY A 180 -6.24 15.08 -4.86
CA GLY A 180 -6.56 16.50 -4.70
C GLY A 180 -6.28 17.36 -5.92
N LEU A 181 -5.25 17.01 -6.73
CA LEU A 181 -4.79 17.89 -7.82
C LEU A 181 -5.26 17.45 -9.21
N THR A 182 -5.72 16.21 -9.43
CA THR A 182 -6.06 15.73 -10.78
C THR A 182 -7.19 16.52 -11.41
N VAL A 183 -8.29 16.80 -10.68
CA VAL A 183 -9.41 17.61 -11.21
C VAL A 183 -9.05 19.08 -11.40
N PRO A 184 -8.38 19.78 -10.47
CA PRO A 184 -7.85 21.11 -10.72
C PRO A 184 -6.93 21.19 -11.95
N LEU A 185 -6.07 20.19 -12.17
CA LEU A 185 -5.20 20.10 -13.34
C LEU A 185 -6.00 19.87 -14.63
N GLU A 186 -7.07 19.08 -14.60
CA GLU A 186 -7.98 18.90 -15.72
C GLU A 186 -8.57 20.22 -16.16
N HIS A 187 -9.08 21.02 -15.22
CA HIS A 187 -9.64 22.34 -15.51
C HIS A 187 -8.58 23.33 -16.02
N ALA A 188 -7.41 23.36 -15.37
CA ALA A 188 -6.34 24.30 -15.73
C ALA A 188 -5.74 24.04 -17.11
N LEU A 189 -5.64 22.78 -17.52
CA LEU A 189 -5.05 22.39 -18.81
C LEU A 189 -6.06 22.42 -19.98
N GLY A 190 -7.36 22.46 -19.70
CA GLY A 190 -8.42 22.49 -20.71
C GLY A 190 -8.46 21.24 -21.62
N GLY A 191 -7.70 20.20 -21.30
CA GLY A 191 -7.52 19.00 -22.15
C GLY A 191 -8.34 17.79 -21.73
N GLY A 192 -9.19 17.93 -20.71
CA GLY A 192 -10.00 16.85 -20.17
C GLY A 192 -9.20 15.80 -19.39
N TRP A 193 -9.87 14.70 -19.04
CA TRP A 193 -9.33 13.65 -18.19
C TRP A 193 -8.07 12.97 -18.74
N THR A 194 -7.86 12.95 -20.06
CA THR A 194 -6.67 12.34 -20.69
C THR A 194 -5.39 13.07 -20.30
N TYR A 195 -5.40 14.41 -20.40
CA TYR A 195 -4.25 15.23 -19.99
C TYR A 195 -4.04 15.19 -18.48
N ALA A 196 -5.12 15.21 -17.69
CA ALA A 196 -5.04 15.12 -16.23
C ALA A 196 -4.40 13.79 -15.77
N LEU A 197 -4.68 12.67 -16.45
CA LEU A 197 -4.01 11.40 -16.17
C LEU A 197 -2.55 11.37 -16.65
N ALA A 198 -2.26 11.92 -17.84
CA ALA A 198 -0.93 11.94 -18.42
C ALA A 198 0.06 12.82 -17.63
N MET A 199 -0.43 13.89 -16.98
CA MET A 199 0.41 14.78 -16.16
C MET A 199 1.15 14.06 -15.03
N TRP A 200 0.60 12.96 -14.51
CA TRP A 200 1.28 12.14 -13.52
C TRP A 200 2.49 11.37 -14.06
N ALA A 201 2.73 11.41 -15.37
CA ALA A 201 3.98 10.96 -15.97
C ALA A 201 5.15 11.91 -15.69
N VAL A 202 4.89 13.20 -15.44
CA VAL A 202 5.95 14.19 -15.17
C VAL A 202 6.78 13.80 -13.93
N PRO A 203 6.19 13.62 -12.73
CA PRO A 203 6.96 13.15 -11.58
C PRO A 203 7.61 11.78 -11.80
N ALA A 204 6.96 10.86 -12.54
CA ALA A 204 7.54 9.57 -12.86
C ALA A 204 8.77 9.70 -13.78
N LEU A 205 8.72 10.59 -14.78
CA LEU A 205 9.87 10.89 -15.65
C LEU A 205 11.03 11.49 -14.86
N LEU A 206 10.77 12.51 -14.06
CA LEU A 206 11.80 13.17 -13.24
C LEU A 206 12.51 12.15 -12.33
N VAL A 207 11.76 11.29 -11.66
CA VAL A 207 12.32 10.27 -10.78
C VAL A 207 13.07 9.20 -11.56
N THR A 208 12.59 8.81 -12.73
CA THR A 208 13.30 7.88 -13.62
C THR A 208 14.66 8.44 -14.03
N LEU A 209 14.73 9.72 -14.39
CA LEU A 209 15.98 10.39 -14.76
C LEU A 209 16.95 10.54 -13.57
N ILE A 210 16.46 10.85 -12.37
CA ILE A 210 17.27 10.93 -11.15
C ILE A 210 17.79 9.55 -10.73
N TRP A 211 16.99 8.49 -10.93
CA TRP A 211 17.35 7.14 -10.55
C TRP A 211 18.30 6.45 -11.56
N ALA A 212 18.19 6.75 -12.85
CA ALA A 212 18.95 6.10 -13.91
C ALA A 212 20.47 6.06 -13.67
N PRO A 213 21.17 7.16 -13.31
CA PRO A 213 22.60 7.12 -13.05
C PRO A 213 23.00 6.30 -11.81
N GLN A 214 22.07 6.07 -10.88
CA GLN A 214 22.30 5.25 -9.69
C GLN A 214 22.09 3.75 -9.95
N ALA A 215 21.27 3.40 -10.95
CA ALA A 215 20.90 2.04 -11.30
C ALA A 215 21.81 1.41 -12.35
N LEU A 216 22.43 2.20 -13.23
CA LEU A 216 23.23 1.70 -14.36
C LEU A 216 24.56 1.04 -13.98
N PRO A 217 25.31 1.49 -12.93
CA PRO A 217 26.55 0.84 -12.53
C PRO A 217 26.33 -0.63 -12.14
N LEU A 218 27.23 -1.52 -12.61
CA LEU A 218 27.20 -2.94 -12.26
C LEU A 218 27.60 -3.11 -10.79
N LYS A 219 26.65 -3.47 -9.94
CA LYS A 219 26.95 -3.94 -8.59
C LYS A 219 26.90 -5.46 -8.57
N PRO A 220 27.81 -6.15 -7.84
CA PRO A 220 27.71 -7.59 -7.62
C PRO A 220 26.38 -7.90 -6.93
N VAL A 221 25.67 -8.91 -7.45
CA VAL A 221 24.45 -9.41 -6.81
C VAL A 221 24.88 -10.22 -5.60
N ALA A 222 24.54 -9.77 -4.40
CA ALA A 222 24.80 -10.51 -3.17
C ALA A 222 23.99 -11.82 -3.19
N SER A 223 24.67 -12.96 -3.03
CA SER A 223 24.02 -14.25 -2.84
C SER A 223 23.48 -14.32 -1.42
N GLU A 224 22.17 -14.31 -1.23
CA GLU A 224 21.56 -14.54 0.08
C GLU A 224 21.70 -16.03 0.45
N SER A 225 22.15 -16.30 1.68
CA SER A 225 22.20 -17.61 2.31
C SER A 225 20.83 -18.29 2.31
N GLY A 226 20.82 -19.57 1.90
CA GLY A 226 19.58 -20.29 1.64
C GLY A 226 18.90 -20.80 2.92
N PHE A 227 17.96 -20.04 3.47
CA PHE A 227 16.99 -20.54 4.43
C PHE A 227 15.64 -20.80 3.78
N THR A 228 14.90 -21.81 4.26
CA THR A 228 13.51 -22.08 3.87
C THR A 228 12.63 -22.10 5.10
N VAL A 229 11.44 -21.52 4.99
CA VAL A 229 10.42 -21.57 6.06
C VAL A 229 9.40 -22.65 5.74
N ARG A 230 9.17 -23.56 6.69
CA ARG A 230 8.20 -24.66 6.56
C ARG A 230 7.04 -24.48 7.53
N GLY A 231 5.85 -24.95 7.15
CA GLY A 231 4.65 -24.95 7.99
C GLY A 231 3.76 -23.73 7.88
N LEU A 232 4.23 -22.59 7.34
CA LEU A 232 3.52 -21.32 7.30
C LEU A 232 2.13 -21.41 6.62
N TRP A 233 2.04 -22.09 5.49
CA TRP A 233 0.79 -22.25 4.73
C TRP A 233 -0.28 -23.11 5.41
N ARG A 234 0.10 -23.89 6.43
CA ARG A 234 -0.81 -24.73 7.22
C ARG A 234 -1.17 -24.10 8.56
N ASP A 235 -0.55 -22.98 8.90
CA ASP A 235 -0.75 -22.30 10.18
C ASP A 235 -2.00 -21.40 10.14
N ARG A 236 -2.90 -21.61 11.11
CA ARG A 236 -4.15 -20.84 11.21
C ARG A 236 -3.92 -19.37 11.52
N LEU A 237 -2.91 -19.05 12.33
CA LEU A 237 -2.58 -17.66 12.69
C LEU A 237 -2.00 -16.92 11.48
N ALA A 238 -1.17 -17.58 10.68
CA ALA A 238 -0.66 -17.01 9.44
C ALA A 238 -1.78 -16.62 8.47
N TRP A 239 -2.81 -17.46 8.35
CA TRP A 239 -4.00 -17.14 7.56
C TRP A 239 -4.83 -16.00 8.15
N GLN A 240 -4.98 -15.92 9.48
CA GLN A 240 -5.68 -14.81 10.14
C GLN A 240 -4.98 -13.47 9.90
N VAL A 241 -3.64 -13.44 9.97
CA VAL A 241 -2.82 -12.26 9.63
C VAL A 241 -2.98 -11.90 8.14
N THR A 242 -2.96 -12.90 7.26
CA THR A 242 -3.15 -12.74 5.82
C THR A 242 -4.52 -12.17 5.48
N PHE A 243 -5.58 -12.72 6.06
CA PHE A 243 -6.94 -12.19 5.85
C PHE A 243 -7.13 -10.81 6.46
N PHE A 244 -6.55 -10.52 7.62
CA PHE A 244 -6.58 -9.18 8.19
C PHE A 244 -5.93 -8.17 7.24
N MET A 245 -4.75 -8.50 6.67
CA MET A 245 -4.08 -7.66 5.67
C MET A 245 -4.93 -7.51 4.40
N GLY A 246 -5.51 -8.58 3.88
CA GLY A 246 -6.33 -8.55 2.66
C GLY A 246 -7.61 -7.76 2.82
N LEU A 247 -8.36 -7.99 3.91
CA LEU A 247 -9.65 -7.35 4.16
C LEU A 247 -9.52 -5.84 4.43
N GLN A 248 -8.53 -5.43 5.26
CA GLN A 248 -8.27 -4.01 5.45
C GLN A 248 -7.85 -3.34 4.13
N SER A 249 -7.04 -4.04 3.31
CA SER A 249 -6.65 -3.55 1.99
C SER A 249 -7.84 -3.48 1.03
N ALA A 250 -8.79 -4.43 1.08
CA ALA A 250 -10.01 -4.38 0.29
C ALA A 250 -10.82 -3.11 0.58
N LEU A 251 -11.01 -2.77 1.86
CA LEU A 251 -11.66 -1.52 2.25
C LEU A 251 -10.87 -0.30 1.79
N ALA A 252 -9.53 -0.30 1.96
CA ALA A 252 -8.68 0.82 1.59
C ALA A 252 -8.66 1.07 0.08
N TYR A 253 -8.54 0.03 -0.75
CA TYR A 253 -8.59 0.18 -2.21
C TYR A 253 -9.99 0.49 -2.73
N THR A 254 -11.05 0.07 -2.02
CA THR A 254 -12.42 0.51 -2.36
C THR A 254 -12.57 2.01 -2.13
N VAL A 255 -12.05 2.53 -1.04
CA VAL A 255 -11.99 3.99 -0.79
C VAL A 255 -11.18 4.68 -1.89
N MET A 256 -9.99 4.18 -2.19
CA MET A 256 -9.12 4.78 -3.18
C MET A 256 -9.72 4.75 -4.60
N GLY A 257 -10.51 3.72 -4.94
CA GLY A 257 -11.13 3.58 -6.25
C GLY A 257 -12.50 4.25 -6.38
N TRP A 258 -13.29 4.28 -5.30
CA TRP A 258 -14.70 4.64 -5.41
C TRP A 258 -15.18 5.77 -4.50
N LEU A 259 -14.38 6.24 -3.52
CA LEU A 259 -14.85 7.30 -2.61
C LEU A 259 -15.18 8.61 -3.35
N ALA A 260 -14.35 9.05 -4.30
CA ALA A 260 -14.63 10.24 -5.08
C ALA A 260 -15.91 10.09 -5.93
N PRO A 261 -16.12 8.99 -6.71
CA PRO A 261 -17.38 8.72 -7.39
C PRO A 261 -18.60 8.67 -6.44
N ILE A 262 -18.48 8.03 -5.27
CA ILE A 262 -19.54 7.98 -4.24
C ILE A 262 -19.93 9.39 -3.80
N LEU A 263 -18.97 10.24 -3.49
CA LEU A 263 -19.23 11.60 -3.03
C LEU A 263 -19.84 12.47 -4.13
N ARG A 264 -19.42 12.25 -5.37
CA ARG A 264 -19.99 12.94 -6.55
C ARG A 264 -21.43 12.53 -6.83
N GLU A 265 -21.77 11.23 -6.72
CA GLU A 265 -23.15 10.74 -6.81
C GLU A 265 -24.05 11.41 -5.74
N ARG A 266 -23.47 11.72 -4.57
CA ARG A 266 -24.17 12.43 -3.49
C ARG A 266 -24.28 13.95 -3.68
N GLY A 267 -23.69 14.51 -4.75
CA GLY A 267 -23.80 15.91 -5.11
C GLY A 267 -22.60 16.79 -4.77
N LEU A 268 -21.44 16.22 -4.34
CA LEU A 268 -20.22 17.01 -4.20
C LEU A 268 -19.61 17.30 -5.58
N GLY A 269 -19.04 18.49 -5.74
CA GLY A 269 -18.21 18.81 -6.91
C GLY A 269 -16.96 17.95 -6.98
N GLY A 270 -16.42 17.74 -8.19
CA GLY A 270 -15.26 16.88 -8.43
C GLY A 270 -14.02 17.27 -7.62
N GLU A 271 -13.70 18.56 -7.56
CA GLU A 271 -12.58 19.08 -6.76
C GLU A 271 -12.76 18.80 -5.28
N THR A 272 -13.94 19.12 -4.73
CA THR A 272 -14.24 18.87 -3.31
C THR A 272 -14.16 17.40 -2.96
N ALA A 273 -14.69 16.52 -3.82
CA ALA A 273 -14.58 15.08 -3.64
C ALA A 273 -13.11 14.61 -3.63
N GLY A 274 -12.29 15.16 -4.54
CA GLY A 274 -10.84 14.91 -4.55
C GLY A 274 -10.13 15.38 -3.29
N TYR A 275 -10.47 16.57 -2.77
CA TYR A 275 -9.89 17.07 -1.52
C TYR A 275 -10.29 16.25 -0.30
N VAL A 276 -11.52 15.75 -0.25
CA VAL A 276 -11.99 14.84 0.82
C VAL A 276 -11.19 13.53 0.80
N VAL A 277 -10.97 12.94 -0.37
CA VAL A 277 -10.13 11.74 -0.51
C VAL A 277 -8.68 12.06 -0.12
N SER A 278 -8.15 13.19 -0.57
CA SER A 278 -6.79 13.66 -0.23
C SER A 278 -6.61 13.78 1.29
N LEU A 279 -7.57 14.40 1.98
CA LEU A 279 -7.54 14.54 3.45
C LEU A 279 -7.56 13.18 4.15
N ALA A 280 -8.43 12.26 3.71
CA ALA A 280 -8.50 10.91 4.27
C ALA A 280 -7.16 10.18 4.12
N VAL A 281 -6.50 10.28 2.97
CA VAL A 281 -5.19 9.65 2.74
C VAL A 281 -4.08 10.31 3.55
N MET A 282 -4.07 11.65 3.65
CA MET A 282 -3.06 12.37 4.45
C MET A 282 -3.15 12.02 5.93
N THR A 283 -4.35 11.87 6.46
CA THR A 283 -4.58 11.53 7.86
C THR A 283 -4.06 10.12 8.22
N GLN A 284 -3.98 9.21 7.24
CA GLN A 284 -3.41 7.87 7.44
C GLN A 284 -1.95 7.92 7.90
N VAL A 285 -1.16 8.93 7.44
CA VAL A 285 0.26 9.05 7.80
C VAL A 285 0.45 9.09 9.30
N VAL A 286 -0.39 9.87 10.00
CA VAL A 286 -0.29 10.06 11.45
C VAL A 286 -0.46 8.72 12.19
N THR A 287 -1.47 7.96 11.81
CA THR A 287 -1.77 6.68 12.47
C THR A 287 -0.82 5.56 12.07
N CYS A 288 -0.29 5.59 10.85
CA CYS A 288 0.77 4.67 10.44
C CYS A 288 2.04 4.80 11.30
N LEU A 289 2.32 5.99 11.83
CA LEU A 289 3.46 6.23 12.73
C LEU A 289 3.14 5.87 14.20
N ILE A 290 1.91 6.15 14.65
CA ILE A 290 1.53 6.01 16.05
C ILE A 290 1.12 4.56 16.40
N VAL A 291 0.33 3.92 15.55
CA VAL A 291 -0.29 2.62 15.86
C VAL A 291 0.71 1.51 16.13
N PRO A 292 1.84 1.34 15.42
CA PRO A 292 2.84 0.35 15.77
C PRO A 292 3.38 0.53 17.20
N ALA A 293 3.70 1.76 17.60
CA ALA A 293 4.21 2.08 18.93
C ALA A 293 3.18 1.80 20.05
N VAL A 294 1.89 2.00 19.78
CA VAL A 294 0.82 1.64 20.69
C VAL A 294 0.64 0.13 20.74
N ALA A 295 0.64 -0.53 19.58
CA ALA A 295 0.39 -1.98 19.48
C ALA A 295 1.43 -2.81 20.24
N VAL A 296 2.71 -2.42 20.19
CA VAL A 296 3.79 -3.12 20.92
C VAL A 296 3.62 -3.02 22.43
N ARG A 297 3.04 -1.92 22.95
CA ARG A 297 2.80 -1.74 24.39
C ARG A 297 1.61 -2.53 24.93
N LEU A 298 0.72 -3.01 24.06
CA LEU A 298 -0.46 -3.76 24.45
C LEU A 298 -0.14 -5.25 24.62
N ARG A 299 -0.65 -5.89 25.70
CA ARG A 299 -0.53 -7.34 25.93
C ARG A 299 -1.20 -8.17 24.82
N ASN A 300 -2.30 -7.67 24.27
CA ASN A 300 -2.93 -8.20 23.07
C ASN A 300 -3.52 -7.04 22.25
N GLN A 301 -3.58 -7.22 20.95
CA GLN A 301 -4.00 -6.16 20.04
C GLN A 301 -5.44 -6.33 19.53
N ARG A 302 -6.24 -7.26 20.11
CA ARG A 302 -7.61 -7.55 19.68
C ARG A 302 -8.51 -6.33 19.75
N GLY A 303 -8.51 -5.63 20.93
CA GLY A 303 -9.32 -4.44 21.14
C GLY A 303 -9.00 -3.34 20.13
N LEU A 304 -7.70 -3.09 19.89
CA LEU A 304 -7.25 -2.11 18.90
C LEU A 304 -7.72 -2.47 17.49
N ALA A 305 -7.58 -3.75 17.08
CA ALA A 305 -8.04 -4.21 15.76
C ALA A 305 -9.55 -4.04 15.58
N VAL A 306 -10.35 -4.39 16.60
CA VAL A 306 -11.82 -4.25 16.57
C VAL A 306 -12.24 -2.79 16.49
N VAL A 307 -11.65 -1.91 17.31
CA VAL A 307 -11.99 -0.47 17.31
C VAL A 307 -11.68 0.15 15.95
N LEU A 308 -10.48 -0.10 15.42
CA LEU A 308 -10.09 0.45 14.12
C LEU A 308 -10.96 -0.09 12.98
N ALA A 309 -11.34 -1.37 13.01
CA ALA A 309 -12.23 -1.97 12.01
C ALA A 309 -13.64 -1.35 12.07
N ILE A 310 -14.21 -1.20 13.27
CA ILE A 310 -15.54 -0.59 13.46
C ILE A 310 -15.52 0.87 12.99
N VAL A 311 -14.52 1.66 13.39
CA VAL A 311 -14.42 3.07 12.96
C VAL A 311 -14.25 3.17 11.44
N THR A 312 -13.48 2.27 10.81
CA THR A 312 -13.36 2.24 9.34
C THR A 312 -14.72 2.06 8.68
N VAL A 313 -15.47 1.04 9.09
CA VAL A 313 -16.79 0.74 8.51
C VAL A 313 -17.80 1.86 8.81
N ALA A 314 -17.83 2.35 10.05
CA ALA A 314 -18.71 3.45 10.43
C ALA A 314 -18.45 4.71 9.61
N ALA A 315 -17.17 5.07 9.40
CA ALA A 315 -16.81 6.20 8.56
C ALA A 315 -17.18 5.98 7.08
N MET A 316 -16.99 4.76 6.53
CA MET A 316 -17.43 4.43 5.17
C MET A 316 -18.95 4.51 5.02
N LEU A 317 -19.71 4.02 5.99
CA LEU A 317 -21.16 4.14 5.99
C LEU A 317 -21.62 5.61 6.14
N ALA A 318 -20.93 6.38 6.96
CA ALA A 318 -21.20 7.81 7.08
C ALA A 318 -20.92 8.55 5.77
N MET A 319 -19.87 8.18 5.02
CA MET A 319 -19.61 8.70 3.67
C MET A 319 -20.75 8.37 2.68
N LEU A 320 -21.51 7.27 2.90
CA LEU A 320 -22.66 6.92 2.08
C LEU A 320 -23.96 7.60 2.50
N PHE A 321 -24.18 7.81 3.80
CA PHE A 321 -25.52 8.15 4.33
C PHE A 321 -25.58 9.43 5.16
N ALA A 322 -24.50 9.83 5.85
CA ALA A 322 -24.52 10.99 6.74
C ALA A 322 -24.59 12.31 5.95
N PRO A 323 -25.09 13.41 6.55
CA PRO A 323 -25.13 14.71 5.91
C PRO A 323 -23.75 15.16 5.38
N LEU A 324 -23.72 15.75 4.19
CA LEU A 324 -22.49 16.19 3.53
C LEU A 324 -21.73 17.29 4.29
N GLY A 325 -22.40 18.06 5.16
CA GLY A 325 -21.74 19.04 6.03
C GLY A 325 -20.69 18.43 6.98
N GLY A 326 -20.82 17.13 7.32
CA GLY A 326 -19.85 16.41 8.14
C GLY A 326 -18.78 15.64 7.39
N VAL A 327 -18.71 15.73 6.06
CA VAL A 327 -17.86 14.90 5.22
C VAL A 327 -16.37 14.98 5.58
N TRP A 328 -15.90 16.15 5.99
CA TRP A 328 -14.51 16.37 6.41
C TRP A 328 -14.16 15.60 7.69
N LEU A 329 -15.08 15.56 8.65
CA LEU A 329 -14.90 14.77 9.88
C LEU A 329 -14.82 13.28 9.55
N TRP A 330 -15.72 12.79 8.69
CA TRP A 330 -15.72 11.40 8.27
C TRP A 330 -14.45 11.03 7.48
N ALA A 331 -13.91 11.97 6.68
CA ALA A 331 -12.62 11.79 5.98
C ALA A 331 -11.46 11.61 6.98
N VAL A 332 -11.39 12.44 8.01
CA VAL A 332 -10.37 12.33 9.06
C VAL A 332 -10.50 11.00 9.81
N LEU A 333 -11.71 10.64 10.27
CA LEU A 333 -11.94 9.38 10.98
C LEU A 333 -11.62 8.16 10.11
N LEU A 334 -11.99 8.21 8.83
CA LEU A 334 -11.69 7.16 7.86
C LEU A 334 -10.18 7.00 7.69
N GLY A 335 -9.47 8.12 7.53
CA GLY A 335 -8.00 8.10 7.39
C GLY A 335 -7.30 7.56 8.64
N ILE A 336 -7.71 8.02 9.83
CA ILE A 336 -7.19 7.52 11.11
C ILE A 336 -7.38 6.01 11.21
N ALA A 337 -8.58 5.51 10.94
CA ALA A 337 -8.89 4.10 11.09
C ALA A 337 -8.21 3.23 10.03
N GLN A 338 -8.19 3.65 8.76
CA GLN A 338 -7.52 2.90 7.69
C GLN A 338 -6.00 2.89 7.83
N GLY A 339 -5.38 4.03 8.17
CA GLY A 339 -3.95 4.07 8.47
C GLY A 339 -3.60 3.16 9.65
N GLY A 340 -4.44 3.18 10.68
CA GLY A 340 -4.30 2.33 11.86
C GLY A 340 -4.42 0.83 11.55
N THR A 341 -5.42 0.42 10.77
CA THR A 341 -5.58 -1.00 10.37
C THR A 341 -4.45 -1.48 9.49
N PHE A 342 -3.96 -0.64 8.57
CA PHE A 342 -2.82 -0.97 7.72
C PHE A 342 -1.53 -1.14 8.55
N ALA A 343 -1.23 -0.16 9.41
CA ALA A 343 -0.06 -0.23 10.28
C ALA A 343 -0.11 -1.43 11.23
N LEU A 344 -1.30 -1.74 11.77
CA LEU A 344 -1.51 -2.89 12.62
C LEU A 344 -1.31 -4.22 11.86
N ALA A 345 -1.74 -4.30 10.59
CA ALA A 345 -1.52 -5.46 9.74
C ALA A 345 -0.01 -5.75 9.55
N LEU A 346 0.78 -4.69 9.26
CA LEU A 346 2.24 -4.82 9.16
C LEU A 346 2.87 -5.22 10.51
N THR A 347 2.38 -4.65 11.60
CA THR A 347 2.84 -4.98 12.95
C THR A 347 2.54 -6.44 13.32
N PHE A 348 1.40 -6.99 12.91
CA PHE A 348 1.10 -8.41 13.11
C PHE A 348 2.08 -9.34 12.40
N MET A 349 2.54 -8.99 11.20
CA MET A 349 3.52 -9.79 10.47
C MET A 349 4.83 -9.93 11.26
N VAL A 350 5.23 -8.90 11.99
CA VAL A 350 6.42 -8.91 12.84
C VAL A 350 6.14 -9.60 14.18
N LEU A 351 5.11 -9.16 14.92
CA LEU A 351 4.82 -9.66 16.27
C LEU A 351 4.33 -11.12 16.32
N ARG A 352 3.88 -11.70 15.22
CA ARG A 352 3.42 -13.11 15.16
C ARG A 352 4.48 -14.04 14.61
N SER A 353 5.64 -13.53 14.23
CA SER A 353 6.76 -14.33 13.75
C SER A 353 7.76 -14.62 14.87
N PRO A 354 8.27 -15.85 14.98
CA PRO A 354 9.29 -16.20 15.96
C PRO A 354 10.68 -15.64 15.61
N ASP A 355 10.95 -15.40 14.32
CA ASP A 355 12.21 -14.87 13.80
C ASP A 355 12.02 -14.02 12.55
N SER A 356 13.09 -13.36 12.08
CA SER A 356 13.08 -12.47 10.93
C SER A 356 12.80 -13.17 9.59
N HIS A 357 13.24 -14.43 9.43
CA HIS A 357 13.00 -15.23 8.21
C HIS A 357 11.52 -15.59 8.09
N VAL A 358 10.91 -16.02 9.19
CA VAL A 358 9.47 -16.29 9.24
C VAL A 358 8.68 -15.00 9.01
N ALA A 359 9.11 -13.86 9.58
CA ALA A 359 8.47 -12.57 9.36
C ALA A 359 8.48 -12.15 7.87
N ALA A 360 9.60 -12.34 7.18
CA ALA A 360 9.71 -12.05 5.76
C ALA A 360 8.79 -12.94 4.91
N HIS A 361 8.71 -14.24 5.21
CA HIS A 361 7.84 -15.17 4.50
C HIS A 361 6.35 -14.92 4.80
N LEU A 362 6.01 -14.63 6.07
CA LEU A 362 4.65 -14.24 6.46
C LEU A 362 4.22 -12.93 5.79
N SER A 363 5.12 -11.95 5.70
CA SER A 363 4.88 -10.71 4.96
C SER A 363 4.64 -10.96 3.47
N GLY A 364 5.44 -11.84 2.85
CA GLY A 364 5.26 -12.26 1.45
C GLY A 364 3.91 -12.95 1.22
N MET A 365 3.52 -13.88 2.10
CA MET A 365 2.22 -14.57 2.05
C MET A 365 1.07 -13.57 2.26
N ALA A 366 1.15 -12.73 3.29
CA ALA A 366 0.09 -11.80 3.66
C ALA A 366 -0.11 -10.70 2.60
N GLN A 367 0.95 -10.21 1.98
CA GLN A 367 0.83 -9.22 0.91
C GLN A 367 0.45 -9.86 -0.42
N GLY A 368 1.04 -10.99 -0.81
CA GLY A 368 0.70 -11.67 -2.06
C GLY A 368 -0.76 -12.10 -2.11
N VAL A 369 -1.17 -13.00 -1.19
CA VAL A 369 -2.57 -13.47 -1.11
C VAL A 369 -3.50 -12.34 -0.68
N GLY A 370 -3.08 -11.51 0.26
CA GLY A 370 -3.88 -10.39 0.76
C GLY A 370 -4.27 -9.39 -0.34
N TYR A 371 -3.38 -9.06 -1.28
CA TYR A 371 -3.74 -8.16 -2.38
C TYR A 371 -4.69 -8.81 -3.41
N VAL A 372 -4.65 -10.13 -3.58
CA VAL A 372 -5.68 -10.83 -4.36
C VAL A 372 -7.06 -10.68 -3.69
N VAL A 373 -7.13 -10.88 -2.37
CA VAL A 373 -8.37 -10.62 -1.60
C VAL A 373 -8.76 -9.15 -1.67
N ALA A 374 -7.79 -8.24 -1.59
CA ALA A 374 -8.04 -6.80 -1.66
C ALA A 374 -8.69 -6.35 -2.97
N ALA A 375 -8.37 -7.00 -4.08
CA ALA A 375 -8.96 -6.71 -5.39
C ALA A 375 -10.49 -6.95 -5.41
N CYS A 376 -11.01 -7.85 -4.56
CA CYS A 376 -12.46 -8.10 -4.47
C CYS A 376 -13.24 -6.88 -3.98
N GLY A 377 -12.65 -6.02 -3.14
CA GLY A 377 -13.33 -4.85 -2.59
C GLY A 377 -13.84 -3.89 -3.67
N PRO A 378 -12.96 -3.22 -4.42
CA PRO A 378 -13.37 -2.29 -5.47
C PRO A 378 -14.12 -2.97 -6.63
N LEU A 379 -13.80 -4.24 -6.94
CA LEU A 379 -14.52 -5.00 -7.97
C LEU A 379 -16.00 -5.17 -7.61
N VAL A 380 -16.26 -5.69 -6.40
CA VAL A 380 -17.64 -5.95 -5.96
C VAL A 380 -18.41 -4.65 -5.75
N ALA A 381 -17.75 -3.58 -5.22
CA ALA A 381 -18.39 -2.27 -5.06
C ALA A 381 -18.90 -1.72 -6.40
N GLY A 382 -18.08 -1.79 -7.44
CA GLY A 382 -18.46 -1.31 -8.75
C GLY A 382 -19.48 -2.22 -9.46
N LEU A 383 -19.42 -3.54 -9.27
CA LEU A 383 -20.45 -4.46 -9.78
C LEU A 383 -21.81 -4.20 -9.11
N LEU A 384 -21.84 -4.00 -7.79
CA LEU A 384 -23.07 -3.65 -7.06
C LEU A 384 -23.64 -2.32 -7.58
N HIS A 385 -22.79 -1.33 -7.80
CA HIS A 385 -23.24 -0.07 -8.43
C HIS A 385 -23.81 -0.29 -9.83
N GLY A 386 -23.15 -1.11 -10.65
CA GLY A 386 -23.62 -1.44 -12.01
C GLY A 386 -24.98 -2.15 -12.04
N TRP A 387 -25.27 -2.99 -11.05
CA TRP A 387 -26.55 -3.72 -10.99
C TRP A 387 -27.68 -2.91 -10.35
N THR A 388 -27.36 -2.04 -9.41
CA THR A 388 -28.37 -1.32 -8.60
C THR A 388 -28.53 0.14 -9.00
N GLY A 389 -27.60 0.68 -9.79
CA GLY A 389 -27.58 2.11 -10.14
C GLY A 389 -27.18 3.04 -8.99
N SER A 390 -26.75 2.52 -7.84
CA SER A 390 -26.38 3.34 -6.68
C SER A 390 -25.32 2.68 -5.80
N PHE A 391 -24.39 3.49 -5.27
CA PHE A 391 -23.42 3.02 -4.28
C PHE A 391 -24.02 2.64 -2.92
N ARG A 392 -25.30 2.93 -2.65
CA ARG A 392 -25.95 2.52 -1.40
C ARG A 392 -25.87 1.01 -1.16
N ALA A 393 -25.94 0.20 -2.23
CA ALA A 393 -25.79 -1.24 -2.16
C ALA A 393 -24.40 -1.68 -1.63
N SER A 394 -23.36 -0.87 -1.81
CA SER A 394 -22.02 -1.14 -1.27
C SER A 394 -21.95 -1.12 0.25
N SER A 395 -23.00 -0.61 0.95
CA SER A 395 -23.07 -0.69 2.41
C SER A 395 -23.03 -2.13 2.91
N TRP A 396 -23.68 -3.06 2.23
CA TRP A 396 -23.66 -4.48 2.59
C TRP A 396 -22.26 -5.08 2.44
N LEU A 397 -21.55 -4.68 1.39
CA LEU A 397 -20.14 -5.08 1.18
C LEU A 397 -19.28 -4.55 2.33
N PHE A 398 -19.42 -3.27 2.71
CA PHE A 398 -18.63 -2.66 3.78
C PHE A 398 -18.89 -3.31 5.13
N ILE A 399 -20.15 -3.63 5.44
CA ILE A 399 -20.53 -4.35 6.66
C ILE A 399 -19.93 -5.77 6.63
N GLY A 400 -20.09 -6.49 5.54
CA GLY A 400 -19.57 -7.87 5.41
C GLY A 400 -18.04 -7.93 5.53
N LEU A 401 -17.32 -7.04 4.83
CA LEU A 401 -15.86 -6.93 4.94
C LEU A 401 -15.44 -6.49 6.36
N GLY A 402 -16.22 -5.61 7.00
CA GLY A 402 -15.97 -5.16 8.36
C GLY A 402 -16.11 -6.27 9.38
N ILE A 403 -17.17 -7.08 9.29
CA ILE A 403 -17.36 -8.25 10.16
C ILE A 403 -16.21 -9.24 9.98
N ALA A 404 -15.85 -9.55 8.73
CA ALA A 404 -14.74 -10.42 8.43
C ALA A 404 -13.41 -9.86 8.95
N LEU A 405 -13.18 -8.54 8.83
CA LEU A 405 -12.00 -7.86 9.35
C LEU A 405 -11.92 -7.93 10.88
N VAL A 406 -13.04 -7.74 11.58
CA VAL A 406 -13.12 -7.92 13.05
C VAL A 406 -12.78 -9.34 13.43
N MET A 407 -13.33 -10.34 12.76
CA MET A 407 -13.05 -11.77 13.04
C MET A 407 -11.57 -12.10 12.80
N ALA A 408 -11.01 -11.65 11.69
CA ALA A 408 -9.58 -11.82 11.41
C ALA A 408 -8.71 -11.09 12.44
N GLY A 409 -9.09 -9.88 12.86
CA GLY A 409 -8.40 -9.07 13.87
C GLY A 409 -8.45 -9.70 15.27
N LEU A 410 -9.57 -10.28 15.67
CA LEU A 410 -9.70 -11.06 16.91
C LEU A 410 -8.77 -12.30 16.91
N GLY A 411 -8.59 -12.90 15.76
CA GLY A 411 -7.66 -14.01 15.56
C GLY A 411 -6.20 -13.56 15.59
N ALA A 412 -5.82 -12.65 14.71
CA ALA A 412 -4.44 -12.15 14.54
C ALA A 412 -3.94 -11.35 15.76
N GLY A 413 -4.86 -10.72 16.52
CA GLY A 413 -4.53 -9.92 17.69
C GLY A 413 -4.17 -10.72 18.95
N ARG A 414 -4.16 -12.08 18.91
CA ARG A 414 -3.73 -12.91 20.04
C ARG A 414 -2.22 -12.82 20.23
N SER A 415 -1.73 -12.86 21.48
CA SER A 415 -0.31 -12.91 21.82
C SER A 415 0.26 -14.33 21.59
N MET A 416 0.36 -14.76 20.33
CA MET A 416 0.87 -16.08 19.90
C MET A 416 1.78 -15.90 18.69
N HIS A 417 2.71 -16.81 18.46
CA HIS A 417 3.51 -16.87 17.24
C HIS A 417 2.97 -17.96 16.30
N VAL A 418 3.24 -17.82 15.01
CA VAL A 418 2.98 -18.85 14.01
C VAL A 418 3.87 -20.06 14.27
N GLY A 419 3.34 -21.26 14.03
CA GLY A 419 4.06 -22.53 14.22
C GLY A 419 5.05 -22.87 13.10
N ALA A 420 5.47 -21.87 12.30
CA ALA A 420 6.43 -22.04 11.22
C ALA A 420 7.87 -22.03 11.76
N VAL A 421 8.75 -22.80 11.13
CA VAL A 421 10.16 -22.95 11.51
C VAL A 421 11.08 -22.67 10.33
N THR A 422 12.19 -21.99 10.60
CA THR A 422 13.28 -21.76 9.66
C THR A 422 14.18 -22.97 9.58
N VAL A 423 14.44 -23.49 8.38
CA VAL A 423 15.29 -24.65 8.12
C VAL A 423 16.40 -24.23 7.14
N PRO A 424 17.70 -24.51 7.45
CA PRO A 424 18.78 -24.28 6.49
C PRO A 424 18.54 -25.07 5.19
N ARG A 425 18.87 -24.49 4.02
CA ARG A 425 18.95 -25.24 2.77
C ARG A 425 20.26 -26.02 2.76
N HIS A 426 20.18 -27.35 2.77
CA HIS A 426 21.30 -28.24 2.49
C HIS A 426 21.59 -28.24 1.00
#